data_2acb18d6e10c60645f3263ee4fa6e54b
#
_entry.id   2acb18d6e10c60645f3263ee4fa6e54b
#
_cell.length_a   1.000
_cell.length_b   1.000
_cell.length_c   1.000
_cell.angle_alpha   90.00
_cell.angle_beta   90.00
_cell.angle_gamma   90.00
#
_symmetry.space_group_name_H-M   'P 1'
#
loop_
_entity.id
_entity.type
_entity.pdbx_description
1 polymer ?
#
loop_
_entity_poly.entity_id
_entity_poly.type
_entity_poly.pdbx_seq_one_letter_code
_entity_poly.pdbx_strand_id
1 'polypeptide(L)'
;FNLAPTASTTATLVMGDALALAVADARGIRLEDFAKRHPSGAIGRAMLVKVGDIMRRGDRNALAPAGLTVKEALLVMTRAKSGSVSVVDARGRLVGVFTGGDLRRHMAADPDAVARTLRAVMTRN
;
A
#
# COMPACT_ATOMS: atom_id res chain seq x y z
N PHE A 1 16.35 -47.61 13.63
CA PHE A 1 17.39 -46.71 14.16
C PHE A 1 16.81 -45.89 15.31
N ASN A 2 17.10 -46.26 16.53
CA ASN A 2 16.61 -45.56 17.72
C ASN A 2 17.69 -44.61 18.28
N LEU A 3 18.38 -43.89 17.38
CA LEU A 3 19.55 -43.07 17.69
C LEU A 3 19.25 -41.59 17.88
N ALA A 4 18.13 -41.11 17.33
CA ALA A 4 17.73 -39.72 17.44
C ALA A 4 16.20 -39.58 17.54
N PRO A 5 15.70 -38.62 18.35
CA PRO A 5 14.26 -38.35 18.43
C PRO A 5 13.79 -37.76 17.09
N THR A 6 12.89 -38.46 16.43
CA THR A 6 12.29 -38.04 15.15
C THR A 6 10.77 -38.10 15.21
N ALA A 7 10.20 -39.31 15.25
CA ALA A 7 8.75 -39.47 15.36
C ALA A 7 8.17 -38.86 16.64
N SER A 8 8.86 -39.02 17.77
CA SER A 8 8.45 -38.48 19.08
C SER A 8 8.45 -36.97 19.09
N THR A 9 9.44 -36.31 18.50
CA THR A 9 9.49 -34.84 18.42
C THR A 9 8.39 -34.28 17.52
N THR A 10 8.12 -34.94 16.38
CA THR A 10 7.02 -34.58 15.50
C THR A 10 5.66 -34.72 16.18
N ALA A 11 5.45 -35.86 16.86
CA ALA A 11 4.22 -36.10 17.61
C ALA A 11 4.01 -35.08 18.75
N THR A 12 5.08 -34.73 19.46
CA THR A 12 5.03 -33.70 20.52
C THR A 12 4.68 -32.31 19.95
N LEU A 13 5.24 -31.95 18.80
CA LEU A 13 4.92 -30.67 18.13
C LEU A 13 3.44 -30.62 17.73
N VAL A 14 2.94 -31.68 17.08
CA VAL A 14 1.51 -31.73 16.66
C VAL A 14 0.60 -31.69 17.90
N MET A 15 0.93 -32.38 18.97
CA MET A 15 0.14 -32.35 20.22
C MET A 15 0.18 -30.95 20.85
N GLY A 16 1.33 -30.29 20.85
CA GLY A 16 1.49 -28.94 21.38
C GLY A 16 0.64 -27.93 20.60
N ASP A 17 0.67 -28.00 19.28
CA ASP A 17 -0.14 -27.14 18.40
C ASP A 17 -1.65 -27.37 18.61
N ALA A 18 -2.07 -28.62 18.67
CA ALA A 18 -3.47 -28.97 18.95
C ALA A 18 -3.96 -28.43 20.30
N LEU A 19 -3.15 -28.57 21.36
CA LEU A 19 -3.45 -27.99 22.66
C LEU A 19 -3.51 -26.50 22.65
N ALA A 20 -2.57 -25.81 21.96
CA ALA A 20 -2.54 -24.38 21.86
C ALA A 20 -3.80 -23.84 21.16
N LEU A 21 -4.22 -24.48 20.08
CA LEU A 21 -5.44 -24.11 19.36
C LEU A 21 -6.69 -24.38 20.20
N ALA A 22 -6.78 -25.51 20.88
CA ALA A 22 -7.92 -25.81 21.76
C ALA A 22 -8.04 -24.79 22.91
N VAL A 23 -6.91 -24.40 23.51
CA VAL A 23 -6.89 -23.39 24.58
C VAL A 23 -7.25 -22.00 24.01
N ALA A 24 -6.77 -21.67 22.81
CA ALA A 24 -7.10 -20.41 22.17
C ALA A 24 -8.61 -20.32 21.91
N ASP A 25 -9.23 -21.37 21.39
CA ASP A 25 -10.67 -21.45 21.17
C ASP A 25 -11.45 -21.36 22.49
N ALA A 26 -11.09 -22.16 23.49
CA ALA A 26 -11.73 -22.14 24.81
C ALA A 26 -11.64 -20.77 25.52
N ARG A 27 -10.60 -19.99 25.24
CA ARG A 27 -10.42 -18.63 25.77
C ARG A 27 -11.03 -17.54 24.90
N GLY A 28 -11.64 -17.88 23.77
CA GLY A 28 -12.22 -16.95 22.82
C GLY A 28 -11.20 -16.02 22.19
N ILE A 29 -9.93 -16.47 22.04
CA ILE A 29 -8.88 -15.67 21.39
C ILE A 29 -9.22 -15.50 19.91
N ARG A 30 -9.35 -14.26 19.49
CA ARG A 30 -9.71 -13.88 18.12
C ARG A 30 -8.46 -13.51 17.31
N LEU A 31 -8.63 -13.45 15.99
CA LEU A 31 -7.56 -13.09 15.08
C LEU A 31 -6.97 -11.70 15.39
N GLU A 32 -7.82 -10.76 15.85
CA GLU A 32 -7.39 -9.44 16.27
C GLU A 32 -6.47 -9.45 17.48
N ASP A 33 -6.70 -10.37 18.44
CA ASP A 33 -5.85 -10.54 19.62
C ASP A 33 -4.50 -11.13 19.25
N PHE A 34 -4.50 -12.05 18.31
CA PHE A 34 -3.27 -12.60 17.73
C PHE A 34 -2.49 -11.51 16.99
N ALA A 35 -3.14 -10.69 16.17
CA ALA A 35 -2.53 -9.59 15.44
C ALA A 35 -1.88 -8.57 16.38
N LYS A 36 -2.54 -8.20 17.50
CA LYS A 36 -1.99 -7.29 18.51
C LYS A 36 -0.71 -7.84 19.17
N ARG A 37 -0.63 -9.14 19.37
CA ARG A 37 0.55 -9.80 19.97
C ARG A 37 1.70 -9.98 18.98
N HIS A 38 1.40 -10.00 17.67
CA HIS A 38 2.35 -10.18 16.58
C HIS A 38 2.26 -9.05 15.54
N PRO A 39 2.45 -7.76 15.92
CA PRO A 39 2.17 -6.62 15.05
C PRO A 39 3.10 -6.54 13.82
N SER A 40 4.31 -7.05 13.92
CA SER A 40 5.28 -7.09 12.82
C SER A 40 5.09 -8.26 11.85
N GLY A 41 4.26 -9.25 12.21
CA GLY A 41 3.92 -10.39 11.34
C GLY A 41 3.02 -9.98 10.16
N ALA A 42 2.89 -10.87 9.16
CA ALA A 42 2.04 -10.63 7.99
C ALA A 42 0.57 -10.35 8.38
N ILE A 43 0.02 -11.15 9.31
CA ILE A 43 -1.35 -10.98 9.82
C ILE A 43 -1.49 -9.66 10.59
N GLY A 44 -0.54 -9.35 11.49
CA GLY A 44 -0.55 -8.10 12.26
C GLY A 44 -0.54 -6.88 11.36
N ARG A 45 0.34 -6.84 10.36
CA ARG A 45 0.37 -5.74 9.38
C ARG A 45 -0.92 -5.64 8.58
N ALA A 46 -1.47 -6.75 8.11
CA ALA A 46 -2.70 -6.74 7.31
C ALA A 46 -3.92 -6.22 8.09
N MET A 47 -3.97 -6.44 9.40
CA MET A 47 -5.13 -6.10 10.22
C MET A 47 -4.99 -4.78 10.98
N LEU A 48 -3.79 -4.37 11.34
CA LEU A 48 -3.57 -3.22 12.21
C LEU A 48 -3.13 -1.95 11.47
N VAL A 49 -2.48 -2.09 10.29
CA VAL A 49 -2.00 -0.94 9.54
C VAL A 49 -3.16 -0.22 8.86
N LYS A 50 -3.30 1.06 9.13
CA LYS A 50 -4.25 1.96 8.48
C LYS A 50 -3.55 2.73 7.35
N VAL A 51 -4.32 3.20 6.37
CA VAL A 51 -3.80 4.07 5.31
C VAL A 51 -3.03 5.26 5.92
N GLY A 52 -3.57 5.85 7.00
CA GLY A 52 -2.92 6.96 7.70
C GLY A 52 -1.52 6.68 8.24
N ASP A 53 -1.18 5.41 8.52
CA ASP A 53 0.13 5.02 9.06
C ASP A 53 1.21 4.91 7.96
N ILE A 54 0.80 4.67 6.72
CA ILE A 54 1.70 4.43 5.58
C ILE A 54 1.61 5.48 4.49
N MET A 55 0.55 6.31 4.49
CA MET A 55 0.37 7.34 3.45
C MET A 55 1.50 8.36 3.46
N ARG A 56 1.82 8.89 2.30
CA ARG A 56 2.74 10.01 2.17
C ARG A 56 2.10 11.30 2.69
N ARG A 57 2.86 12.12 3.39
CA ARG A 57 2.40 13.40 3.97
C ARG A 57 3.41 14.51 3.69
N GLY A 58 2.94 15.76 3.77
CA GLY A 58 3.78 16.94 3.55
C GLY A 58 4.48 16.90 2.20
N ASP A 59 5.75 17.20 2.16
CA ASP A 59 6.56 17.29 0.93
C ASP A 59 6.68 15.98 0.14
N ARG A 60 6.35 14.85 0.76
CA ARG A 60 6.31 13.55 0.07
C ARG A 60 4.97 13.24 -0.57
N ASN A 61 3.96 14.07 -0.36
CA ASN A 61 2.64 13.94 -0.99
C ASN A 61 2.59 14.81 -2.26
N ALA A 62 2.71 14.18 -3.42
CA ALA A 62 2.65 14.87 -4.70
C ALA A 62 1.21 15.31 -4.99
N LEU A 63 0.93 16.59 -4.81
CA LEU A 63 -0.35 17.23 -5.12
C LEU A 63 -0.15 18.27 -6.22
N ALA A 64 -1.05 18.32 -7.20
CA ALA A 64 -1.02 19.29 -8.28
C ALA A 64 -2.43 19.78 -8.66
N PRO A 65 -2.62 21.08 -8.87
CA PRO A 65 -3.84 21.61 -9.47
C PRO A 65 -4.08 21.04 -10.86
N ALA A 66 -5.34 20.80 -11.21
CA ALA A 66 -5.73 20.24 -12.51
C ALA A 66 -5.34 21.11 -13.73
N GLY A 67 -5.03 22.38 -13.50
CA GLY A 67 -4.58 23.32 -14.55
C GLY A 67 -3.08 23.26 -14.87
N LEU A 68 -2.26 22.60 -14.04
CA LEU A 68 -0.84 22.43 -14.33
C LEU A 68 -0.63 21.56 -15.57
N THR A 69 0.45 21.86 -16.30
CA THR A 69 0.89 21.01 -17.42
C THR A 69 1.50 19.70 -16.89
N VAL A 70 1.54 18.68 -17.74
CA VAL A 70 2.21 17.42 -17.45
C VAL A 70 3.68 17.66 -17.08
N LYS A 71 4.38 18.56 -17.79
CA LYS A 71 5.77 18.93 -17.51
C LYS A 71 5.95 19.44 -16.08
N GLU A 72 5.09 20.34 -15.62
CA GLU A 72 5.11 20.86 -14.25
C GLU A 72 4.77 19.78 -13.23
N ALA A 73 3.81 18.92 -13.54
CA ALA A 73 3.44 17.79 -12.68
C ALA A 73 4.60 16.81 -12.49
N LEU A 74 5.42 16.55 -13.53
CA LEU A 74 6.61 15.72 -13.42
C LEU A 74 7.64 16.30 -12.44
N LEU A 75 7.78 17.63 -12.37
CA LEU A 75 8.65 18.26 -11.36
C LEU A 75 8.10 18.04 -9.94
N VAL A 76 6.79 18.13 -9.76
CA VAL A 76 6.14 17.84 -8.47
C VAL A 76 6.38 16.37 -8.07
N MET A 77 6.17 15.43 -8.99
CA MET A 77 6.42 14.00 -8.76
C MET A 77 7.89 13.73 -8.39
N THR A 78 8.82 14.36 -9.09
CA THR A 78 10.26 14.21 -8.85
C THR A 78 10.65 14.74 -7.46
N ARG A 79 10.20 15.92 -7.08
CA ARG A 79 10.46 16.51 -5.74
C ARG A 79 9.90 15.63 -4.63
N ALA A 80 8.68 15.14 -4.79
CA ALA A 80 8.03 14.24 -3.82
C ALA A 80 8.58 12.81 -3.86
N LYS A 81 9.49 12.47 -4.77
CA LYS A 81 9.97 11.10 -5.05
C LYS A 81 8.80 10.13 -5.22
N SER A 82 7.79 10.54 -5.99
CA SER A 82 6.55 9.80 -6.21
C SER A 82 6.39 9.40 -7.68
N GLY A 83 5.93 8.18 -7.93
CA GLY A 83 5.57 7.71 -9.27
C GLY A 83 4.20 8.21 -9.77
N SER A 84 3.48 8.98 -8.95
CA SER A 84 2.16 9.52 -9.26
C SER A 84 1.96 10.88 -8.61
N VAL A 85 0.99 11.65 -9.11
CA VAL A 85 0.52 12.89 -8.53
C VAL A 85 -1.00 12.85 -8.37
N SER A 86 -1.48 13.24 -7.20
CA SER A 86 -2.90 13.43 -6.94
C SER A 86 -3.33 14.80 -7.47
N VAL A 87 -4.34 14.81 -8.36
CA VAL A 87 -4.81 16.03 -9.00
C VAL A 87 -5.97 16.59 -8.20
N VAL A 88 -5.88 17.88 -7.84
CA VAL A 88 -6.88 18.54 -7.00
C VAL A 88 -7.54 19.73 -7.73
N ASP A 89 -8.77 20.05 -7.32
CA ASP A 89 -9.49 21.26 -7.74
C ASP A 89 -9.07 22.49 -6.91
N ALA A 90 -9.66 23.65 -7.24
CA ALA A 90 -9.41 24.90 -6.53
C ALA A 90 -9.83 24.88 -5.04
N ARG A 91 -10.63 23.90 -4.63
CA ARG A 91 -11.04 23.68 -3.23
C ARG A 91 -10.19 22.62 -2.53
N GLY A 92 -9.13 22.11 -3.18
CA GLY A 92 -8.26 21.06 -2.65
C GLY A 92 -8.87 19.65 -2.67
N ARG A 93 -9.99 19.44 -3.36
CA ARG A 93 -10.62 18.11 -3.45
C ARG A 93 -9.97 17.31 -4.56
N LEU A 94 -9.75 16.03 -4.30
CA LEU A 94 -9.22 15.07 -5.28
C LEU A 94 -10.17 14.95 -6.48
N VAL A 95 -9.68 15.19 -7.69
CA VAL A 95 -10.45 15.10 -8.94
C VAL A 95 -9.86 14.13 -9.95
N GLY A 96 -8.70 13.56 -9.65
CA GLY A 96 -8.06 12.57 -10.48
C GLY A 96 -6.66 12.22 -10.01
N VAL A 97 -6.02 11.33 -10.74
CA VAL A 97 -4.63 10.92 -10.53
C VAL A 97 -3.91 10.89 -11.87
N PHE A 98 -2.62 11.21 -11.86
CA PHE A 98 -1.76 11.06 -13.02
C PHE A 98 -0.50 10.30 -12.60
N THR A 99 -0.13 9.30 -13.38
CA THR A 99 0.96 8.37 -13.07
C THR A 99 2.01 8.34 -14.17
N GLY A 100 3.18 7.77 -13.88
CA GLY A 100 4.19 7.48 -14.91
C GLY A 100 3.69 6.53 -16.01
N GLY A 101 2.66 5.72 -15.73
CA GLY A 101 1.97 4.91 -16.74
C GLY A 101 1.15 5.76 -17.70
N ASP A 102 0.42 6.74 -17.16
CA ASP A 102 -0.36 7.69 -17.98
C ASP A 102 0.57 8.50 -18.89
N LEU A 103 1.69 9.00 -18.33
CA LEU A 103 2.69 9.70 -19.12
C LEU A 103 3.15 8.88 -20.33
N ARG A 104 3.55 7.64 -20.12
CA ARG A 104 4.03 6.79 -21.22
C ARG A 104 2.96 6.55 -22.27
N ARG A 105 1.71 6.33 -21.88
CA ARG A 105 0.59 6.13 -22.81
C ARG A 105 0.32 7.37 -23.65
N HIS A 106 0.28 8.54 -22.99
CA HIS A 106 0.02 9.79 -23.69
C HIS A 106 1.16 10.20 -24.62
N MET A 107 2.41 10.03 -24.20
CA MET A 107 3.58 10.34 -25.04
C MET A 107 3.71 9.39 -26.24
N ALA A 108 3.29 8.14 -26.12
CA ALA A 108 3.27 7.20 -27.23
C ALA A 108 2.26 7.61 -28.31
N ALA A 109 1.17 8.27 -27.92
CA ALA A 109 0.12 8.74 -28.83
C ALA A 109 0.36 10.17 -29.35
N ASP A 110 1.02 11.02 -28.55
CA ASP A 110 1.24 12.45 -28.81
C ASP A 110 2.55 12.89 -28.15
N PRO A 111 3.63 13.14 -28.92
CA PRO A 111 4.90 13.63 -28.38
C PRO A 111 4.79 14.93 -27.58
N ASP A 112 3.81 15.79 -27.91
CA ASP A 112 3.57 17.06 -27.26
C ASP A 112 2.68 16.94 -26.01
N ALA A 113 2.33 15.72 -25.60
CA ALA A 113 1.51 15.45 -24.41
C ALA A 113 2.02 16.14 -23.14
N VAL A 114 3.32 16.43 -23.05
CA VAL A 114 3.92 17.11 -21.88
C VAL A 114 3.46 18.56 -21.72
N ALA A 115 3.00 19.20 -22.78
CA ALA A 115 2.44 20.55 -22.76
C ALA A 115 0.95 20.58 -22.39
N ARG A 116 0.26 19.44 -22.41
CA ARG A 116 -1.16 19.35 -22.07
C ARG A 116 -1.38 19.51 -20.56
N THR A 117 -2.56 20.04 -20.19
CA THR A 117 -2.91 20.15 -18.76
C THR A 117 -3.25 18.78 -18.15
N LEU A 118 -3.02 18.64 -16.84
CA LEU A 118 -3.41 17.45 -16.09
C LEU A 118 -4.90 17.13 -16.24
N ARG A 119 -5.76 18.14 -16.29
CA ARG A 119 -7.21 17.98 -16.52
C ARG A 119 -7.53 17.18 -17.79
N ALA A 120 -6.72 17.32 -18.83
CA ALA A 120 -6.94 16.66 -20.13
C ALA A 120 -6.44 15.20 -20.17
N VAL A 121 -5.48 14.85 -19.32
CA VAL A 121 -4.76 13.55 -19.39
C VAL A 121 -4.86 12.72 -18.13
N MET A 122 -5.37 13.25 -17.01
CA MET A 122 -5.51 12.55 -15.75
C MET A 122 -6.55 11.42 -15.85
N THR A 123 -6.33 10.34 -15.11
CA THR A 123 -7.36 9.34 -14.83
C THR A 123 -8.31 9.92 -13.78
N ARG A 124 -9.62 9.88 -14.09
CA ARG A 124 -10.71 10.27 -13.19
C ARG A 124 -11.39 9.02 -12.63
N ASN A 125 -12.08 9.16 -11.53
CA ASN A 125 -13.01 8.14 -11.04
C ASN A 125 -14.28 8.14 -11.87
#